data_60a11a2f3bef25824d93e1dc1b9c8baa
#
_entry.id   60a11a2f3bef25824d93e1dc1b9c8baa
#
_cell.length_a   1.000
_cell.length_b   1.000
_cell.length_c   1.000
_cell.angle_alpha   90.00
_cell.angle_beta   90.00
_cell.angle_gamma   90.00
#
_symmetry.space_group_name_H-M   'P 1'
#
loop_
_entity.id
_entity.type
_entity.pdbx_description
1 polymer ?
#
loop_
_entity_poly.entity_id
_entity_poly.type
_entity_poly.pdbx_seq_one_letter_code
_entity_poly.pdbx_strand_id
1 'polypeptide(L)'
;TFGFQVTSRLDNGLGRTGIIHTPHGDIETPAFIVVGTKASVKALTPDQLTDLGAQAVLANAYHLFLQPGHDLVDEAGGVGQFMAWDGPTFTDSGGFQVLSLGAGFKKTLAMDVSQLTEADVIAADRDRKAMVDDGGVTFRSPLNGDLHRFTPEVSMSIQHRLGADVMMAFDELTTLFNTRAYQEEALERTRRWAERCLAEHRRLSAERAERPYQALYGVIQGAQY
;
A
#
# COMPACT_ATOMS: atom_id res chain seq x y z
N THR A 1 2.50 -12.77 18.60
CA THR A 1 1.89 -11.48 18.99
C THR A 1 2.60 -10.39 18.21
N PHE A 2 1.84 -9.47 17.62
CA PHE A 2 2.40 -8.34 16.89
C PHE A 2 3.12 -7.37 17.83
N GLY A 3 4.29 -6.86 17.42
CA GLY A 3 5.05 -5.93 18.25
C GLY A 3 6.28 -5.34 17.56
N PHE A 4 6.91 -4.36 18.20
CA PHE A 4 8.18 -3.80 17.77
C PHE A 4 9.13 -3.68 18.97
N GLN A 5 10.30 -4.29 18.86
CA GLN A 5 11.35 -4.24 19.86
C GLN A 5 12.54 -3.45 19.34
N VAL A 6 12.92 -2.39 20.03
CA VAL A 6 14.17 -1.65 19.70
C VAL A 6 15.35 -2.45 20.24
N THR A 7 16.32 -2.76 19.40
CA THR A 7 17.55 -3.51 19.75
C THR A 7 18.74 -2.62 19.97
N SER A 8 18.83 -1.47 19.26
CA SER A 8 19.89 -0.48 19.43
C SER A 8 19.41 0.92 19.03
N ARG A 9 20.07 1.94 19.55
CA ARG A 9 19.84 3.35 19.21
C ARG A 9 21.16 4.06 18.93
N LEU A 10 21.12 5.06 18.06
CA LEU A 10 22.24 5.99 17.91
C LEU A 10 22.32 6.90 19.14
N ASP A 11 23.53 7.14 19.64
CA ASP A 11 23.77 7.98 20.83
C ASP A 11 23.29 9.43 20.63
N ASN A 12 23.41 9.97 19.41
CA ASN A 12 23.10 11.36 19.08
C ASN A 12 22.12 11.46 17.89
N GLY A 13 20.99 10.72 17.93
CA GLY A 13 20.05 10.77 16.83
C GLY A 13 18.78 9.95 17.05
N LEU A 14 17.87 10.02 16.07
CA LEU A 14 16.63 9.27 16.08
C LEU A 14 16.77 7.86 15.47
N GLY A 15 17.94 7.56 14.89
CA GLY A 15 18.21 6.27 14.26
C GLY A 15 18.16 5.13 15.28
N ARG A 16 17.57 4.01 14.87
CA ARG A 16 17.49 2.79 15.68
C ARG A 16 17.43 1.56 14.80
N THR A 17 17.86 0.44 15.35
CA THR A 17 17.56 -0.90 14.85
C THR A 17 16.49 -1.53 15.74
N GLY A 18 15.82 -2.53 15.23
CA GLY A 18 14.77 -3.22 15.99
C GLY A 18 14.27 -4.46 15.27
N ILE A 19 13.28 -5.09 15.88
CA ILE A 19 12.62 -6.27 15.34
C ILE A 19 11.11 -5.99 15.30
N ILE A 20 10.50 -6.18 14.13
CA ILE A 20 9.04 -6.23 14.00
C ILE A 20 8.64 -7.69 14.15
N HIS A 21 7.85 -8.00 15.18
CA HIS A 21 7.26 -9.32 15.35
C HIS A 21 5.95 -9.41 14.60
N THR A 22 5.78 -10.43 13.75
CA THR A 22 4.54 -10.69 13.02
C THR A 22 4.06 -12.14 13.27
N PRO A 23 2.82 -12.49 12.94
CA PRO A 23 2.36 -13.89 13.02
C PRO A 23 3.18 -14.88 12.20
N HIS A 24 3.78 -14.46 11.09
CA HIS A 24 4.54 -15.31 10.17
C HIS A 24 6.06 -15.14 10.30
N GLY A 25 6.54 -14.48 11.34
CA GLY A 25 7.97 -14.35 11.63
C GLY A 25 8.41 -12.95 11.97
N ASP A 26 9.68 -12.81 12.26
CA ASP A 26 10.32 -11.57 12.66
C ASP A 26 10.98 -10.86 11.47
N ILE A 27 10.99 -9.53 11.52
CA ILE A 27 11.68 -8.69 10.54
C ILE A 27 12.69 -7.82 11.28
N GLU A 28 13.95 -8.04 11.05
CA GLU A 28 15.02 -7.19 11.56
C GLU A 28 15.05 -5.87 10.81
N THR A 29 15.08 -4.75 11.52
CA THR A 29 15.09 -3.41 10.92
C THR A 29 16.41 -2.68 11.18
N PRO A 30 16.90 -1.90 10.18
CA PRO A 30 16.25 -1.56 8.92
C PRO A 30 16.15 -2.76 7.97
N ALA A 31 15.04 -2.86 7.23
CA ALA A 31 14.78 -3.96 6.31
C ALA A 31 14.41 -3.45 4.92
N PHE A 32 14.72 -4.23 3.90
CA PHE A 32 14.20 -4.05 2.56
C PHE A 32 13.01 -5.00 2.34
N ILE A 33 11.85 -4.45 2.00
CA ILE A 33 10.66 -5.24 1.71
C ILE A 33 10.60 -5.48 0.20
N VAL A 34 10.73 -6.73 -0.21
CA VAL A 34 10.70 -7.11 -1.62
C VAL A 34 9.30 -6.97 -2.20
N VAL A 35 9.16 -6.36 -3.38
CA VAL A 35 7.85 -6.15 -4.00
C VAL A 35 7.50 -7.28 -4.95
N GLY A 36 6.44 -8.01 -4.63
CA GLY A 36 5.78 -9.02 -5.45
C GLY A 36 4.41 -8.56 -5.91
N THR A 37 4.35 -7.71 -6.93
CA THR A 37 3.18 -6.92 -7.35
C THR A 37 1.87 -7.72 -7.43
N LYS A 38 1.88 -8.91 -8.05
CA LYS A 38 0.72 -9.80 -8.18
C LYS A 38 0.94 -11.11 -7.42
N ALA A 39 1.34 -11.00 -6.16
CA ALA A 39 1.74 -12.16 -5.35
C ALA A 39 2.83 -13.01 -6.03
N SER A 40 3.76 -12.34 -6.71
CA SER A 40 4.95 -12.97 -7.28
C SER A 40 6.04 -11.94 -7.50
N VAL A 41 7.26 -12.25 -7.11
CA VAL A 41 8.45 -11.46 -7.43
C VAL A 41 8.93 -11.85 -8.80
N LYS A 42 9.08 -10.87 -9.69
CA LYS A 42 9.42 -11.13 -11.09
C LYS A 42 10.76 -11.84 -11.23
N ALA A 43 10.75 -12.98 -11.91
CA ALA A 43 11.90 -13.84 -12.21
C ALA A 43 12.58 -14.48 -10.97
N LEU A 44 11.93 -14.52 -9.82
CA LEU A 44 12.42 -15.20 -8.63
C LEU A 44 11.34 -16.12 -8.04
N THR A 45 11.75 -17.30 -7.60
CA THR A 45 10.90 -18.21 -6.81
C THR A 45 10.93 -17.81 -5.32
N PRO A 46 9.94 -18.22 -4.51
CA PRO A 46 9.96 -17.98 -3.06
C PRO A 46 11.22 -18.55 -2.38
N ASP A 47 11.68 -19.74 -2.76
CA ASP A 47 12.92 -20.34 -2.23
C ASP A 47 14.13 -19.45 -2.51
N GLN A 48 14.25 -18.91 -3.73
CA GLN A 48 15.32 -17.99 -4.09
C GLN A 48 15.28 -16.69 -3.29
N LEU A 49 14.07 -16.19 -2.96
CA LEU A 49 13.93 -15.02 -2.09
C LEU A 49 14.43 -15.32 -0.69
N THR A 50 14.12 -16.50 -0.15
CA THR A 50 14.63 -16.96 1.15
C THR A 50 16.15 -17.07 1.14
N ASP A 51 16.73 -17.71 0.13
CA ASP A 51 18.19 -17.88 -0.04
C ASP A 51 18.92 -16.51 -0.16
N LEU A 52 18.27 -15.52 -0.74
CA LEU A 52 18.78 -14.15 -0.83
C LEU A 52 18.59 -13.33 0.46
N GLY A 53 17.97 -13.90 1.47
CA GLY A 53 17.76 -13.27 2.77
C GLY A 53 16.60 -12.26 2.80
N ALA A 54 15.62 -12.37 1.89
CA ALA A 54 14.39 -11.59 1.99
C ALA A 54 13.65 -11.97 3.28
N GLN A 55 13.30 -10.98 4.09
CA GLN A 55 12.58 -11.20 5.34
C GLN A 55 11.08 -11.01 5.21
N ALA A 56 10.64 -10.24 4.21
CA ALA A 56 9.22 -9.98 3.96
C ALA A 56 8.97 -9.62 2.50
N VAL A 57 7.73 -9.84 2.05
CA VAL A 57 7.28 -9.53 0.68
C VAL A 57 6.04 -8.64 0.75
N LEU A 58 5.97 -7.64 -0.16
CA LEU A 58 4.81 -6.78 -0.33
C LEU A 58 4.08 -7.14 -1.62
N ALA A 59 2.76 -7.33 -1.54
CA ALA A 59 1.89 -7.47 -2.69
C ALA A 59 0.98 -6.23 -2.83
N ASN A 60 0.65 -5.85 -4.07
CA ASN A 60 -0.14 -4.67 -4.32
C ASN A 60 -1.64 -4.98 -4.35
N ALA A 61 -2.40 -4.42 -3.42
CA ALA A 61 -3.84 -4.65 -3.27
C ALA A 61 -4.63 -4.30 -4.54
N TYR A 62 -4.31 -3.19 -5.19
CA TYR A 62 -4.94 -2.78 -6.45
C TYR A 62 -4.81 -3.84 -7.56
N HIS A 63 -3.60 -4.36 -7.73
CA HIS A 63 -3.35 -5.34 -8.79
C HIS A 63 -4.03 -6.68 -8.52
N LEU A 64 -4.03 -7.13 -7.26
CA LEU A 64 -4.71 -8.36 -6.86
C LEU A 64 -6.24 -8.22 -6.86
N PHE A 65 -6.76 -7.02 -6.56
CA PHE A 65 -8.19 -6.72 -6.71
C PHE A 65 -8.64 -6.86 -8.17
N LEU A 66 -7.89 -6.30 -9.12
CA LEU A 66 -8.22 -6.38 -10.54
C LEU A 66 -8.03 -7.80 -11.11
N GLN A 67 -6.98 -8.49 -10.67
CA GLN A 67 -6.66 -9.83 -11.17
C GLN A 67 -5.64 -10.53 -10.24
N PRO A 68 -5.99 -11.71 -9.71
CA PRO A 68 -7.13 -12.59 -10.05
C PRO A 68 -8.44 -12.25 -9.32
N GLY A 69 -8.45 -11.28 -8.41
CA GLY A 69 -9.51 -10.94 -7.48
C GLY A 69 -9.14 -11.36 -6.06
N HIS A 70 -9.45 -10.50 -5.09
CA HIS A 70 -9.10 -10.71 -3.69
C HIS A 70 -9.87 -11.87 -3.04
N ASP A 71 -11.05 -12.24 -3.58
CA ASP A 71 -11.82 -13.39 -3.11
C ASP A 71 -11.09 -14.70 -3.37
N LEU A 72 -10.52 -14.87 -4.58
CA LEU A 72 -9.75 -16.07 -4.91
C LEU A 72 -8.49 -16.19 -4.05
N VAL A 73 -7.84 -15.06 -3.74
CA VAL A 73 -6.67 -15.06 -2.84
C VAL A 73 -7.08 -15.41 -1.40
N ASP A 74 -8.26 -14.95 -0.93
CA ASP A 74 -8.83 -15.33 0.37
C ASP A 74 -9.13 -16.83 0.45
N GLU A 75 -9.76 -17.40 -0.59
CA GLU A 75 -10.05 -18.83 -0.71
C GLU A 75 -8.76 -19.68 -0.70
N ALA A 76 -7.69 -19.17 -1.27
CA ALA A 76 -6.37 -19.81 -1.26
C ALA A 76 -5.65 -19.73 0.12
N GLY A 77 -6.23 -19.06 1.11
CA GLY A 77 -5.66 -18.93 2.45
C GLY A 77 -4.91 -17.60 2.70
N GLY A 78 -4.99 -16.65 1.77
CA GLY A 78 -4.32 -15.36 1.83
C GLY A 78 -3.10 -15.27 0.92
N VAL A 79 -2.51 -14.07 0.84
CA VAL A 79 -1.44 -13.76 -0.10
C VAL A 79 -0.18 -14.62 0.12
N GLY A 80 0.18 -14.93 1.36
CA GLY A 80 1.33 -15.80 1.68
C GLY A 80 1.15 -17.19 1.07
N GLN A 81 0.03 -17.84 1.35
CA GLN A 81 -0.31 -19.17 0.82
C GLN A 81 -0.42 -19.14 -0.71
N PHE A 82 -1.07 -18.10 -1.26
CA PHE A 82 -1.28 -17.94 -2.69
C PHE A 82 0.05 -17.83 -3.47
N MET A 83 1.08 -17.22 -2.88
CA MET A 83 2.40 -17.08 -3.50
C MET A 83 3.43 -18.11 -3.04
N ALA A 84 3.05 -19.06 -2.17
CA ALA A 84 3.94 -20.04 -1.54
C ALA A 84 5.09 -19.38 -0.75
N TRP A 85 4.78 -18.33 0.00
CA TRP A 85 5.70 -17.60 0.87
C TRP A 85 5.27 -17.73 2.33
N ASP A 86 6.11 -18.34 3.16
CA ASP A 86 5.78 -18.63 4.57
C ASP A 86 6.15 -17.48 5.53
N GLY A 87 6.91 -16.51 5.06
CA GLY A 87 7.35 -15.36 5.87
C GLY A 87 6.35 -14.20 5.93
N PRO A 88 6.70 -13.13 6.63
CA PRO A 88 5.89 -11.92 6.76
C PRO A 88 5.48 -11.31 5.42
N THR A 89 4.25 -10.84 5.35
CA THR A 89 3.67 -10.21 4.16
C THR A 89 3.12 -8.81 4.44
N PHE A 90 3.18 -7.96 3.43
CA PHE A 90 2.63 -6.61 3.43
C PHE A 90 1.67 -6.45 2.27
N THR A 91 0.65 -5.60 2.44
CA THR A 91 -0.12 -5.04 1.34
C THR A 91 -0.08 -3.52 1.39
N ASP A 92 -0.05 -2.90 0.22
CA ASP A 92 -0.31 -1.46 0.12
C ASP A 92 -1.82 -1.17 0.17
N SER A 93 -2.19 0.11 0.25
CA SER A 93 -3.58 0.54 0.28
C SER A 93 -4.27 0.48 -1.09
N GLY A 94 -3.51 0.37 -2.18
CA GLY A 94 -3.96 0.56 -3.55
C GLY A 94 -4.08 2.04 -3.99
N GLY A 95 -3.96 3.00 -3.07
CA GLY A 95 -4.11 4.43 -3.34
C GLY A 95 -3.12 4.96 -4.38
N PHE A 96 -1.86 4.57 -4.28
CA PHE A 96 -0.82 4.95 -5.25
C PHE A 96 -1.19 4.53 -6.68
N GLN A 97 -1.56 3.28 -6.89
CA GLN A 97 -1.84 2.73 -8.23
C GLN A 97 -3.11 3.34 -8.82
N VAL A 98 -4.15 3.50 -8.01
CA VAL A 98 -5.41 4.12 -8.43
C VAL A 98 -5.19 5.53 -8.96
N LEU A 99 -4.38 6.32 -8.26
CA LEU A 99 -4.07 7.70 -8.65
C LEU A 99 -3.02 7.76 -9.76
N SER A 100 -1.95 6.98 -9.67
CA SER A 100 -0.83 7.02 -10.62
C SER A 100 -1.20 6.46 -12.00
N LEU A 101 -1.95 5.37 -12.07
CA LEU A 101 -2.41 4.78 -13.33
C LEU A 101 -3.57 5.56 -13.93
N GLY A 102 -4.34 6.28 -13.07
CA GLY A 102 -5.41 7.17 -13.49
C GLY A 102 -4.96 8.51 -14.07
N ALA A 103 -3.76 8.97 -13.74
CA ALA A 103 -3.29 10.31 -14.05
C ALA A 103 -2.23 10.42 -15.16
N GLY A 104 -1.90 9.35 -15.86
CA GLY A 104 -0.81 9.39 -16.87
C GLY A 104 0.59 9.65 -16.28
N PHE A 105 0.81 9.25 -15.06
CA PHE A 105 1.93 9.58 -14.16
C PHE A 105 3.33 9.15 -14.62
N LYS A 106 3.51 8.55 -15.79
CA LYS A 106 4.82 8.03 -16.22
C LYS A 106 5.95 9.09 -16.24
N LYS A 107 5.60 10.38 -16.36
CA LYS A 107 6.59 11.48 -16.35
C LYS A 107 6.75 12.14 -14.98
N THR A 108 5.73 12.09 -14.11
CA THR A 108 5.71 12.82 -12.83
C THR A 108 6.43 12.11 -11.70
N LEU A 109 6.75 10.83 -11.85
CA LEU A 109 7.58 10.05 -10.94
C LEU A 109 9.10 10.16 -11.21
N ALA A 110 9.49 10.84 -12.29
CA ALA A 110 10.90 11.18 -12.48
C ALA A 110 11.31 12.16 -11.37
N MET A 111 12.21 11.73 -10.49
CA MET A 111 12.76 12.58 -9.42
C MET A 111 13.57 13.78 -9.93
N ASP A 112 13.72 13.94 -11.24
CA ASP A 112 14.42 15.06 -11.87
C ASP A 112 13.41 16.11 -12.35
N VAL A 113 13.12 17.04 -11.44
CA VAL A 113 12.20 18.18 -11.65
C VAL A 113 12.70 19.14 -12.74
N SER A 114 14.00 19.11 -13.06
CA SER A 114 14.64 20.06 -14.00
C SER A 114 14.22 19.88 -15.47
N GLN A 115 13.58 18.75 -15.80
CA GLN A 115 13.18 18.42 -17.18
C GLN A 115 11.66 18.53 -17.45
N LEU A 116 10.87 19.01 -16.48
CA LEU A 116 9.42 19.11 -16.63
C LEU A 116 9.02 20.50 -17.10
N THR A 117 8.20 20.54 -18.13
CA THR A 117 7.65 21.80 -18.69
C THR A 117 6.24 22.04 -18.13
N GLU A 118 5.81 23.32 -18.14
CA GLU A 118 4.44 23.72 -17.79
C GLU A 118 3.38 22.97 -18.61
N ALA A 119 3.70 22.60 -19.86
CA ALA A 119 2.87 21.79 -20.72
C ALA A 119 2.69 20.35 -20.23
N ASP A 120 3.68 19.76 -19.56
CA ASP A 120 3.59 18.41 -18.98
C ASP A 120 2.66 18.40 -17.76
N VAL A 121 2.60 19.49 -17.01
CA VAL A 121 1.68 19.67 -15.87
C VAL A 121 0.23 19.83 -16.36
N ILE A 122 0.02 20.60 -17.43
CA ILE A 122 -1.31 20.84 -18.03
C ILE A 122 -1.84 19.58 -18.74
N ALA A 123 -0.96 18.79 -19.38
CA ALA A 123 -1.34 17.54 -20.02
C ALA A 123 -1.79 16.47 -18.97
N ALA A 124 -1.16 16.45 -17.81
CA ALA A 124 -1.55 15.57 -16.71
C ALA A 124 -2.97 15.86 -16.18
N ASP A 125 -3.44 17.09 -16.31
CA ASP A 125 -4.78 17.50 -15.85
C ASP A 125 -5.90 17.13 -16.84
N ARG A 126 -5.59 16.97 -18.13
CA ARG A 126 -6.58 16.68 -19.19
C ARG A 126 -6.98 15.19 -19.32
N ASP A 127 -6.13 14.27 -18.86
CA ASP A 127 -6.33 12.82 -19.01
C ASP A 127 -6.59 12.10 -17.67
N ARG A 128 -7.18 12.77 -16.69
CA ARG A 128 -7.47 12.15 -15.39
C ARG A 128 -8.45 10.99 -15.54
N LYS A 129 -7.92 9.77 -15.51
CA LYS A 129 -8.70 8.52 -15.45
C LYS A 129 -9.15 8.17 -14.03
N ALA A 130 -8.78 8.98 -13.04
CA ALA A 130 -9.19 8.85 -11.65
C ALA A 130 -9.72 10.18 -11.11
N MET A 131 -10.79 10.11 -10.32
CA MET A 131 -11.44 11.24 -9.65
C MET A 131 -11.41 11.01 -8.15
N VAL A 132 -10.87 11.98 -7.41
CA VAL A 132 -10.79 11.98 -5.94
C VAL A 132 -11.89 12.88 -5.38
N ASP A 133 -12.57 12.40 -4.36
CA ASP A 133 -13.49 13.18 -3.51
C ASP A 133 -13.35 12.74 -2.04
N ASP A 134 -14.08 13.37 -1.14
CA ASP A 134 -14.01 13.05 0.30
C ASP A 134 -14.43 11.61 0.64
N GLY A 135 -15.20 10.96 -0.22
CA GLY A 135 -15.63 9.57 -0.05
C GLY A 135 -14.57 8.55 -0.48
N GLY A 136 -13.69 8.89 -1.42
CA GLY A 136 -12.72 7.96 -1.98
C GLY A 136 -12.27 8.33 -3.39
N VAL A 137 -11.87 7.32 -4.18
CA VAL A 137 -11.35 7.49 -5.54
C VAL A 137 -12.14 6.63 -6.51
N THR A 138 -12.64 7.24 -7.58
CA THR A 138 -13.28 6.53 -8.69
C THR A 138 -12.30 6.45 -9.86
N PHE A 139 -12.12 5.26 -10.44
CA PHE A 139 -11.18 5.04 -11.53
C PHE A 139 -11.68 3.99 -12.52
N ARG A 140 -11.08 3.98 -13.72
CA ARG A 140 -11.34 2.96 -14.73
C ARG A 140 -10.26 1.88 -14.71
N SER A 141 -10.68 0.62 -14.70
CA SER A 141 -9.77 -0.51 -14.84
C SER A 141 -9.02 -0.43 -16.18
N PRO A 142 -7.68 -0.55 -16.17
CA PRO A 142 -6.90 -0.61 -17.40
C PRO A 142 -7.06 -1.95 -18.15
N LEU A 143 -7.65 -2.97 -17.51
CA LEU A 143 -7.81 -4.29 -18.10
C LEU A 143 -9.04 -4.37 -19.02
N ASN A 144 -10.17 -3.81 -18.59
CA ASN A 144 -11.46 -3.95 -19.27
C ASN A 144 -12.27 -2.65 -19.39
N GLY A 145 -11.76 -1.55 -18.80
CA GLY A 145 -12.43 -0.25 -18.83
C GLY A 145 -13.54 -0.07 -17.78
N ASP A 146 -13.82 -1.06 -16.95
CA ASP A 146 -14.86 -1.00 -15.93
C ASP A 146 -14.59 0.12 -14.92
N LEU A 147 -15.67 0.74 -14.44
CA LEU A 147 -15.59 1.78 -13.43
C LEU A 147 -15.59 1.15 -12.05
N HIS A 148 -14.58 1.48 -11.26
CA HIS A 148 -14.43 1.04 -9.88
C HIS A 148 -14.36 2.23 -8.93
N ARG A 149 -14.74 1.99 -7.68
CA ARG A 149 -14.60 2.96 -6.61
C ARG A 149 -13.87 2.35 -5.42
N PHE A 150 -12.75 2.96 -5.04
CA PHE A 150 -12.06 2.67 -3.80
C PHE A 150 -12.44 3.70 -2.75
N THR A 151 -12.87 3.21 -1.61
CA THR A 151 -13.04 3.99 -0.37
C THR A 151 -12.12 3.40 0.69
N PRO A 152 -11.90 4.08 1.82
CA PRO A 152 -11.19 3.47 2.95
C PRO A 152 -11.72 2.09 3.33
N GLU A 153 -13.03 1.91 3.38
CA GLU A 153 -13.66 0.63 3.74
C GLU A 153 -13.41 -0.45 2.68
N VAL A 154 -13.49 -0.10 1.40
CA VAL A 154 -13.20 -1.03 0.29
C VAL A 154 -11.73 -1.47 0.33
N SER A 155 -10.81 -0.54 0.52
CA SER A 155 -9.37 -0.86 0.67
C SER A 155 -9.13 -1.80 1.85
N MET A 156 -9.73 -1.54 3.01
CA MET A 156 -9.63 -2.42 4.17
C MET A 156 -10.21 -3.81 3.89
N SER A 157 -11.38 -3.89 3.27
CA SER A 157 -12.02 -5.16 2.90
C SER A 157 -11.12 -6.00 1.98
N ILE A 158 -10.53 -5.38 0.96
CA ILE A 158 -9.58 -6.04 0.05
C ILE A 158 -8.37 -6.56 0.83
N GLN A 159 -7.71 -5.72 1.62
CA GLN A 159 -6.50 -6.09 2.34
C GLN A 159 -6.75 -7.16 3.43
N HIS A 160 -7.92 -7.12 4.09
CA HIS A 160 -8.32 -8.18 5.02
C HIS A 160 -8.46 -9.54 4.33
N ARG A 161 -9.01 -9.58 3.12
CA ARG A 161 -9.13 -10.81 2.32
C ARG A 161 -7.78 -11.28 1.80
N LEU A 162 -6.90 -10.36 1.41
CA LEU A 162 -5.52 -10.70 1.04
C LEU A 162 -4.73 -11.30 2.20
N GLY A 163 -5.08 -11.00 3.46
CA GLY A 163 -4.55 -11.69 4.64
C GLY A 163 -3.09 -11.42 4.93
N ALA A 164 -2.53 -10.27 4.53
CA ALA A 164 -1.16 -9.89 4.85
C ALA A 164 -0.99 -9.55 6.34
N ASP A 165 0.22 -9.72 6.89
CA ASP A 165 0.53 -9.35 8.27
C ASP A 165 0.40 -7.85 8.52
N VAL A 166 0.86 -7.05 7.57
CA VAL A 166 0.82 -5.59 7.65
C VAL A 166 0.03 -5.01 6.49
N MET A 167 -0.93 -4.17 6.83
CA MET A 167 -1.77 -3.41 5.90
C MET A 167 -1.49 -1.92 6.02
N MET A 168 -1.73 -1.15 4.95
CA MET A 168 -1.62 0.30 4.93
C MET A 168 -2.99 0.95 4.88
N ALA A 169 -3.19 2.02 5.66
CA ALA A 169 -4.39 2.84 5.56
C ALA A 169 -4.48 3.48 4.17
N PHE A 170 -5.70 3.58 3.65
CA PHE A 170 -5.96 4.23 2.38
C PHE A 170 -5.64 5.72 2.48
N ASP A 171 -4.85 6.23 1.53
CA ASP A 171 -4.31 7.58 1.54
C ASP A 171 -4.47 8.25 0.18
N GLU A 172 -4.43 9.57 0.16
CA GLU A 172 -4.36 10.33 -1.07
C GLU A 172 -2.90 10.65 -1.41
N LEU A 173 -2.39 10.04 -2.47
CA LEU A 173 -1.08 10.36 -3.00
C LEU A 173 -1.07 11.78 -3.56
N THR A 174 -0.07 12.55 -3.17
CA THR A 174 0.26 13.85 -3.77
C THR A 174 1.61 13.81 -4.46
N THR A 175 1.89 14.82 -5.27
CA THR A 175 3.14 14.98 -6.02
C THR A 175 3.86 16.24 -5.59
N LEU A 176 5.15 16.34 -5.92
CA LEU A 176 5.96 17.53 -5.67
C LEU A 176 5.46 18.78 -6.44
N PHE A 177 4.58 18.59 -7.42
CA PHE A 177 3.99 19.69 -8.22
C PHE A 177 2.67 20.20 -7.65
N ASN A 178 2.08 19.52 -6.69
CA ASN A 178 0.87 20.01 -6.05
C ASN A 178 1.18 21.27 -5.24
N THR A 179 0.28 22.24 -5.29
CA THR A 179 0.40 23.45 -4.46
C THR A 179 0.34 23.08 -2.98
N ARG A 180 0.91 23.91 -2.12
CA ARG A 180 0.83 23.73 -0.68
C ARG A 180 -0.63 23.60 -0.19
N ALA A 181 -1.53 24.44 -0.69
CA ALA A 181 -2.95 24.38 -0.33
C ALA A 181 -3.57 23.02 -0.66
N TYR A 182 -3.25 22.45 -1.82
CA TYR A 182 -3.70 21.11 -2.17
C TYR A 182 -3.06 20.02 -1.30
N GLN A 183 -1.77 20.17 -0.95
CA GLN A 183 -1.09 19.24 -0.02
C GLN A 183 -1.77 19.23 1.35
N GLU A 184 -2.13 20.41 1.88
CA GLU A 184 -2.84 20.53 3.16
C GLU A 184 -4.25 19.91 3.10
N GLU A 185 -4.98 20.09 1.99
CA GLU A 185 -6.28 19.45 1.77
C GLU A 185 -6.17 17.92 1.68
N ALA A 186 -5.20 17.42 0.91
CA ALA A 186 -4.95 15.98 0.76
C ALA A 186 -4.49 15.33 2.07
N LEU A 187 -3.68 16.03 2.88
CA LEU A 187 -3.28 15.61 4.21
C LEU A 187 -4.49 15.44 5.13
N GLU A 188 -5.38 16.43 5.15
CA GLU A 188 -6.59 16.37 5.98
C GLU A 188 -7.57 15.29 5.50
N ARG A 189 -7.68 15.07 4.18
CA ARG A 189 -8.46 13.96 3.61
C ARG A 189 -7.86 12.61 4.00
N THR A 190 -6.54 12.44 3.88
CA THR A 190 -5.83 11.24 4.32
C THR A 190 -6.06 10.96 5.81
N ARG A 191 -6.04 11.99 6.67
CA ARG A 191 -6.34 11.86 8.10
C ARG A 191 -7.76 11.31 8.33
N ARG A 192 -8.77 11.89 7.68
CA ARG A 192 -10.16 11.41 7.78
C ARG A 192 -10.32 9.99 7.25
N TRP A 193 -9.63 9.66 6.17
CA TRP A 193 -9.63 8.32 5.61
C TRP A 193 -8.95 7.30 6.54
N ALA A 194 -7.88 7.69 7.23
CA ALA A 194 -7.23 6.82 8.21
C ALA A 194 -8.17 6.49 9.38
N GLU A 195 -8.98 7.42 9.86
CA GLU A 195 -10.00 7.17 10.89
C GLU A 195 -11.05 6.15 10.41
N ARG A 196 -11.51 6.28 9.17
CA ARG A 196 -12.45 5.31 8.54
C ARG A 196 -11.80 3.94 8.36
N CYS A 197 -10.55 3.90 7.88
CA CYS A 197 -9.78 2.65 7.80
C CYS A 197 -9.68 1.96 9.15
N LEU A 198 -9.35 2.70 10.21
CA LEU A 198 -9.25 2.14 11.57
C LEU A 198 -10.58 1.59 12.08
N ALA A 199 -11.69 2.29 11.83
CA ALA A 199 -13.02 1.82 12.20
C ALA A 199 -13.38 0.52 11.49
N GLU A 200 -13.18 0.48 10.18
CA GLU A 200 -13.47 -0.71 9.35
C GLU A 200 -12.53 -1.87 9.67
N HIS A 201 -11.24 -1.59 9.89
CA HIS A 201 -10.28 -2.60 10.32
C HIS A 201 -10.70 -3.28 11.64
N ARG A 202 -11.15 -2.52 12.62
CA ARG A 202 -11.66 -3.08 13.89
C ARG A 202 -12.89 -3.95 13.68
N ARG A 203 -13.81 -3.51 12.84
CA ARG A 203 -15.02 -4.28 12.49
C ARG A 203 -14.67 -5.61 11.82
N LEU A 204 -13.84 -5.56 10.76
CA LEU A 204 -13.42 -6.74 10.01
C LEU A 204 -12.56 -7.70 10.85
N SER A 205 -11.69 -7.18 11.73
CA SER A 205 -10.91 -8.01 12.64
C SER A 205 -11.79 -8.81 13.61
N ALA A 206 -12.89 -8.21 14.08
CA ALA A 206 -13.84 -8.90 14.93
C ALA A 206 -14.64 -9.99 14.16
N GLU A 207 -15.00 -9.73 12.91
CA GLU A 207 -15.70 -10.70 12.06
C GLU A 207 -14.80 -11.87 11.60
N ARG A 208 -13.50 -11.66 11.52
CA ARG A 208 -12.50 -12.64 11.06
C ARG A 208 -11.59 -13.11 12.22
N ALA A 209 -12.12 -13.23 13.42
CA ALA A 209 -11.35 -13.56 14.65
C ALA A 209 -10.59 -14.90 14.57
N GLU A 210 -11.00 -15.81 13.69
CA GLU A 210 -10.32 -17.09 13.44
C GLU A 210 -9.02 -16.96 12.62
N ARG A 211 -8.79 -15.79 12.00
CA ARG A 211 -7.59 -15.51 11.21
C ARG A 211 -6.52 -14.82 12.08
N PRO A 212 -5.23 -14.95 11.74
CA PRO A 212 -4.19 -14.16 12.40
C PRO A 212 -4.51 -12.67 12.35
N TYR A 213 -4.20 -11.94 13.43
CA TYR A 213 -4.36 -10.49 13.46
C TYR A 213 -3.43 -9.81 12.45
N GLN A 214 -3.98 -8.89 11.69
CA GLN A 214 -3.25 -8.06 10.73
C GLN A 214 -3.03 -6.68 11.35
N ALA A 215 -1.82 -6.12 11.26
CA ALA A 215 -1.55 -4.77 11.75
C ALA A 215 -1.89 -3.71 10.70
N LEU A 216 -2.58 -2.65 11.11
CA LEU A 216 -2.86 -1.50 10.26
C LEU A 216 -1.85 -0.39 10.54
N TYR A 217 -1.12 0.04 9.51
CA TYR A 217 -0.18 1.16 9.57
C TYR A 217 -0.80 2.39 8.90
N GLY A 218 -0.62 3.55 9.55
CA GLY A 218 -0.98 4.84 8.98
C GLY A 218 0.08 5.35 8.01
N VAL A 219 -0.32 6.19 7.07
CA VAL A 219 0.57 6.87 6.13
C VAL A 219 0.74 8.31 6.58
N ILE A 220 1.98 8.73 6.85
CA ILE A 220 2.34 10.11 7.17
C ILE A 220 2.67 10.81 5.85
N GLN A 221 1.79 11.73 5.46
CA GLN A 221 1.98 12.57 4.30
C GLN A 221 2.85 13.80 4.66
N GLY A 222 3.06 14.71 3.73
CA GLY A 222 3.78 15.96 3.98
C GLY A 222 4.60 16.43 2.79
N ALA A 223 4.87 15.55 1.83
CA ALA A 223 5.68 15.82 0.65
C ALA A 223 6.98 16.58 1.03
N GLN A 224 7.14 17.78 0.51
CA GLN A 224 8.32 18.63 0.74
C GLN A 224 8.11 19.75 1.80
N TYR A 225 6.98 19.76 2.50
CA TYR A 225 6.62 20.80 3.46
C TYR A 225 6.71 20.33 4.90
#